data_9d74e3f2eda1a48aad22e55515080a98
#
_entry.id   9d74e3f2eda1a48aad22e55515080a98
#
_cell.length_a   1.000
_cell.length_b   1.000
_cell.length_c   1.000
_cell.angle_alpha   90.00
_cell.angle_beta   90.00
_cell.angle_gamma   90.00
#
_symmetry.space_group_name_H-M   'P 1'
#
loop_
_entity.id
_entity.type
_entity.pdbx_description
1 polymer ?
#
loop_
_entity_poly.entity_id
_entity_poly.type
_entity_poly.pdbx_seq_one_letter_code
_entity_poly.pdbx_strand_id
1 'polypeptide(L)'
;MNYWLIKSEPGAWSWDMQVGKGAKGDVWTGVRNHTAKQNLMKMKKGDRAFFYHSGEDKAVVGIAEVIRESYPDPTAKAGEPWVVVDVKAVTPLKTPVTLAAIRAEPRLKDMALVKLSRLSVQPVTPAEWKLVCEMGGVKP
;
A
#
# COMPACT_ATOMS: atom_id res chain seq x y z
N MET A 1 11.62 -9.76 5.54
CA MET A 1 10.38 -9.20 4.91
C MET A 1 10.31 -7.71 5.18
N ASN A 2 10.05 -6.94 4.16
CA ASN A 2 9.80 -5.51 4.30
C ASN A 2 8.31 -5.23 4.26
N TYR A 3 7.92 -4.11 4.86
CA TYR A 3 6.53 -3.68 4.91
C TYR A 3 6.36 -2.34 4.18
N TRP A 4 5.23 -2.19 3.55
CA TRP A 4 4.90 -1.06 2.69
C TRP A 4 3.49 -0.57 2.94
N LEU A 5 3.17 0.60 2.41
CA LEU A 5 1.80 1.11 2.31
C LEU A 5 1.60 1.61 0.89
N ILE A 6 0.53 1.18 0.25
CA ILE A 6 0.16 1.60 -1.10
C ILE A 6 -1.19 2.30 -1.06
N LYS A 7 -1.27 3.44 -1.71
CA LYS A 7 -2.47 4.27 -1.74
C LYS A 7 -3.24 4.08 -3.03
N SER A 8 -4.56 3.97 -2.91
CA SER A 8 -5.45 3.89 -4.05
C SER A 8 -6.68 4.76 -3.81
N GLU A 9 -7.12 5.45 -4.85
CA GLU A 9 -8.41 6.12 -4.86
C GLU A 9 -9.51 5.06 -5.01
N PRO A 10 -10.45 4.91 -4.06
CA PRO A 10 -11.42 3.81 -4.13
C PRO A 10 -12.37 3.90 -5.33
N GLY A 11 -12.59 5.09 -5.89
CA GLY A 11 -13.35 5.23 -7.13
C GLY A 11 -12.64 4.67 -8.35
N ALA A 12 -11.30 4.59 -8.34
CA ALA A 12 -10.51 4.02 -9.42
C ALA A 12 -10.15 2.56 -9.16
N TRP A 13 -9.68 2.23 -7.96
CA TRP A 13 -9.30 0.87 -7.58
C TRP A 13 -9.50 0.68 -6.08
N SER A 14 -10.59 0.02 -5.70
CA SER A 14 -10.95 -0.21 -4.30
C SER A 14 -10.38 -1.52 -3.77
N TRP A 15 -10.43 -1.67 -2.43
CA TRP A 15 -10.11 -2.94 -1.77
C TRP A 15 -10.99 -4.08 -2.31
N ASP A 16 -12.29 -3.83 -2.52
CA ASP A 16 -13.21 -4.84 -3.03
C ASP A 16 -12.83 -5.28 -4.45
N MET A 17 -12.39 -4.35 -5.30
CA MET A 17 -11.88 -4.69 -6.63
C MET A 17 -10.63 -5.58 -6.53
N GLN A 18 -9.73 -5.28 -5.60
CA GLN A 18 -8.52 -6.07 -5.37
C GLN A 18 -8.86 -7.47 -4.87
N VAL A 19 -9.79 -7.59 -3.95
CA VAL A 19 -10.29 -8.89 -3.44
C VAL A 19 -10.88 -9.71 -4.59
N GLY A 20 -11.60 -9.07 -5.50
CA GLY A 20 -12.20 -9.73 -6.67
C GLY A 20 -11.19 -10.37 -7.62
N LYS A 21 -9.93 -9.96 -7.58
CA LYS A 21 -8.86 -10.58 -8.39
C LYS A 21 -8.33 -11.87 -7.79
N GLY A 22 -8.67 -12.19 -6.55
CA GLY A 22 -8.29 -13.43 -5.89
C GLY A 22 -6.78 -13.63 -5.78
N ALA A 23 -6.36 -14.88 -5.76
CA ALA A 23 -4.96 -15.26 -5.59
C ALA A 23 -4.06 -14.89 -6.78
N LYS A 24 -4.64 -14.69 -7.96
CA LYS A 24 -3.89 -14.21 -9.13
C LYS A 24 -3.42 -12.78 -8.95
N GLY A 25 -4.15 -12.00 -8.13
CA GLY A 25 -3.87 -10.59 -7.92
C GLY A 25 -4.05 -9.76 -9.18
N ASP A 26 -3.45 -8.59 -9.16
CA ASP A 26 -3.43 -7.71 -10.32
C ASP A 26 -2.20 -6.80 -10.28
N VAL A 27 -1.92 -6.20 -11.42
CA VAL A 27 -0.82 -5.25 -11.58
C VAL A 27 -1.18 -3.91 -10.90
N TRP A 28 -0.20 -3.33 -10.19
CA TRP A 28 -0.33 -2.02 -9.56
C TRP A 28 0.24 -0.96 -10.48
N THR A 29 -0.63 -0.34 -11.29
CA THR A 29 -0.23 0.62 -12.32
C THR A 29 -0.39 2.06 -11.84
N GLY A 30 0.07 3.00 -12.68
CA GLY A 30 -0.24 4.42 -12.53
C GLY A 30 0.65 5.18 -11.56
N VAL A 31 1.69 4.55 -11.01
CA VAL A 31 2.66 5.25 -10.15
C VAL A 31 3.54 6.15 -11.00
N ARG A 32 3.46 7.46 -10.76
CA ARG A 32 4.13 8.49 -11.58
C ARG A 32 4.97 9.46 -10.74
N ASN A 33 5.54 8.95 -9.64
CA ASN A 33 6.44 9.69 -8.75
C ASN A 33 7.72 8.88 -8.61
N HIS A 34 8.88 9.54 -8.73
CA HIS A 34 10.17 8.83 -8.73
C HIS A 34 10.49 8.16 -7.40
N THR A 35 10.16 8.77 -6.27
CA THR A 35 10.36 8.15 -4.95
C THR A 35 9.46 6.93 -4.78
N ALA A 36 8.20 7.02 -5.17
CA ALA A 36 7.27 5.89 -5.14
C ALA A 36 7.74 4.77 -6.08
N LYS A 37 8.22 5.11 -7.27
CA LYS A 37 8.83 4.15 -8.20
C LYS A 37 10.00 3.40 -7.55
N GLN A 38 10.91 4.13 -6.90
CA GLN A 38 12.05 3.51 -6.23
C GLN A 38 11.61 2.56 -5.12
N ASN A 39 10.54 2.90 -4.40
CA ASN A 39 9.97 2.02 -3.39
C ASN A 39 9.40 0.74 -4.02
N LEU A 40 8.68 0.85 -5.15
CA LEU A 40 8.22 -0.34 -5.89
C LEU A 40 9.39 -1.23 -6.29
N MET A 41 10.50 -0.64 -6.74
CA MET A 41 11.69 -1.39 -7.15
C MET A 41 12.37 -2.13 -6.00
N LYS A 42 12.19 -1.68 -4.78
CA LYS A 42 12.72 -2.32 -3.57
C LYS A 42 11.84 -3.44 -3.03
N MET A 43 10.58 -3.51 -3.46
CA MET A 43 9.67 -4.55 -3.02
C MET A 43 10.13 -5.93 -3.49
N LYS A 44 10.01 -6.91 -2.60
CA LYS A 44 10.33 -8.30 -2.87
C LYS A 44 9.08 -9.15 -2.80
N LYS A 45 9.03 -10.21 -3.60
CA LYS A 45 7.95 -11.19 -3.54
C LYS A 45 7.80 -11.68 -2.09
N GLY A 46 6.57 -11.64 -1.57
CA GLY A 46 6.26 -12.00 -0.20
C GLY A 46 6.20 -10.81 0.76
N ASP A 47 6.69 -9.63 0.37
CA ASP A 47 6.52 -8.42 1.15
C ASP A 47 5.05 -8.08 1.28
N ARG A 48 4.66 -7.48 2.40
CA ARG A 48 3.28 -7.09 2.65
C ARG A 48 3.12 -5.59 2.65
N ALA A 49 1.94 -5.15 2.24
CA ALA A 49 1.60 -3.75 2.12
C ALA A 49 0.22 -3.46 2.71
N PHE A 50 0.11 -2.39 3.50
CA PHE A 50 -1.19 -1.84 3.83
C PHE A 50 -1.84 -1.28 2.58
N PHE A 51 -3.10 -1.62 2.37
CA PHE A 51 -3.93 -1.08 1.30
C PHE A 51 -4.69 0.11 1.87
N TYR A 52 -4.37 1.30 1.38
CA TYR A 52 -4.90 2.56 1.90
C TYR A 52 -5.85 3.19 0.89
N HIS A 53 -7.08 3.48 1.31
CA HIS A 53 -8.00 4.28 0.52
C HIS A 53 -7.72 5.76 0.74
N SER A 54 -7.30 6.45 -0.33
CA SER A 54 -7.11 7.90 -0.33
C SER A 54 -8.46 8.61 -0.60
N GLY A 55 -8.42 9.92 -0.73
CA GLY A 55 -9.63 10.70 -0.97
C GLY A 55 -10.45 10.89 0.30
N GLU A 56 -11.73 10.57 0.27
CA GLU A 56 -12.62 10.79 1.41
C GLU A 56 -12.41 9.81 2.55
N ASP A 57 -12.11 8.54 2.23
CA ASP A 57 -11.98 7.50 3.24
C ASP A 57 -10.79 7.72 4.17
N LYS A 58 -9.64 8.03 3.62
CA LYS A 58 -8.37 8.26 4.35
C LYS A 58 -8.13 7.20 5.42
N ALA A 59 -8.10 5.93 5.02
CA ALA A 59 -7.98 4.82 5.95
C ALA A 59 -7.26 3.62 5.34
N VAL A 60 -6.51 2.90 6.19
CA VAL A 60 -6.01 1.56 5.87
C VAL A 60 -7.17 0.59 5.99
N VAL A 61 -7.46 -0.15 4.94
CA VAL A 61 -8.63 -1.03 4.87
C VAL A 61 -8.28 -2.51 4.74
N GLY A 62 -7.05 -2.83 4.34
CA GLY A 62 -6.65 -4.22 4.18
C GLY A 62 -5.15 -4.40 4.08
N ILE A 63 -4.74 -5.65 3.93
CA ILE A 63 -3.35 -6.05 3.74
C ILE A 63 -3.25 -6.78 2.41
N ALA A 64 -2.30 -6.35 1.58
CA ALA A 64 -1.95 -6.98 0.31
C ALA A 64 -0.55 -7.61 0.42
N GLU A 65 -0.23 -8.48 -0.53
CA GLU A 65 1.09 -9.12 -0.62
C GLU A 65 1.64 -8.96 -2.03
N VAL A 66 2.93 -8.67 -2.13
CA VAL A 66 3.64 -8.60 -3.41
C VAL A 66 3.84 -10.02 -3.93
N ILE A 67 3.32 -10.29 -5.12
CA ILE A 67 3.43 -11.61 -5.77
C ILE A 67 4.34 -11.61 -6.98
N ARG A 68 4.70 -10.43 -7.49
CA ARG A 68 5.69 -10.25 -8.56
C ARG A 68 6.46 -8.96 -8.35
N GLU A 69 7.78 -9.07 -8.40
CA GLU A 69 8.68 -7.92 -8.24
C GLU A 69 8.61 -7.00 -9.45
N SER A 70 9.19 -5.81 -9.34
CA SER A 70 8.99 -4.73 -10.31
C SER A 70 9.38 -5.10 -11.75
N TYR A 71 8.58 -4.61 -12.68
CA TYR A 71 8.82 -4.71 -14.12
C TYR A 71 8.24 -3.46 -14.80
N PRO A 72 8.60 -3.21 -16.08
CA PRO A 72 8.12 -2.01 -16.76
C PRO A 72 6.59 -1.89 -16.76
N ASP A 73 6.09 -0.70 -16.49
CA ASP A 73 4.66 -0.42 -16.48
C ASP A 73 4.11 -0.50 -17.91
N PRO A 74 3.16 -1.42 -18.19
CA PRO A 74 2.59 -1.56 -19.54
C PRO A 74 1.74 -0.34 -19.95
N THR A 75 1.36 0.52 -19.00
CA THR A 75 0.60 1.75 -19.29
C THR A 75 1.49 2.96 -19.50
N ALA A 76 2.81 2.81 -19.29
CA ALA A 76 3.76 3.89 -19.54
C ALA A 76 4.00 4.07 -21.04
N LYS A 77 4.28 5.32 -21.42
CA LYS A 77 4.68 5.62 -22.80
C LYS A 77 6.09 5.12 -23.06
N ALA A 78 6.41 4.89 -24.34
CA ALA A 78 7.74 4.43 -24.73
C ALA A 78 8.82 5.40 -24.20
N GLY A 79 9.86 4.83 -23.56
CA GLY A 79 10.97 5.59 -23.00
C GLY A 79 10.74 6.12 -21.58
N GLU A 80 9.54 6.01 -21.01
CA GLU A 80 9.29 6.39 -19.63
C GLU A 80 9.77 5.31 -18.66
N PRO A 81 10.31 5.71 -17.47
CA PRO A 81 10.97 4.78 -16.55
C PRO A 81 10.02 4.10 -15.54
N TRP A 82 8.71 4.22 -15.72
CA TRP A 82 7.74 3.77 -14.73
C TRP A 82 7.68 2.25 -14.63
N VAL A 83 7.49 1.77 -13.39
CA VAL A 83 7.43 0.34 -13.10
C VAL A 83 6.16 -0.01 -12.33
N VAL A 84 5.86 -1.29 -12.30
CA VAL A 84 4.75 -1.87 -11.56
C VAL A 84 5.23 -3.05 -10.74
N VAL A 85 4.43 -3.45 -9.76
CA VAL A 85 4.49 -4.76 -9.09
C VAL A 85 3.12 -5.40 -9.22
N ASP A 86 3.04 -6.72 -9.02
CA ASP A 86 1.74 -7.39 -8.89
C ASP A 86 1.49 -7.66 -7.41
N VAL A 87 0.26 -7.44 -6.99
CA VAL A 87 -0.18 -7.66 -5.61
C VAL A 87 -1.47 -8.47 -5.56
N LYS A 88 -1.68 -9.17 -4.45
CA LYS A 88 -2.95 -9.84 -4.16
C LYS A 88 -3.47 -9.38 -2.80
N ALA A 89 -4.78 -9.44 -2.61
CA ALA A 89 -5.38 -9.19 -1.30
C ALA A 89 -5.09 -10.37 -0.36
N VAL A 90 -4.72 -10.08 0.88
CA VAL A 90 -4.49 -11.10 1.91
C VAL A 90 -5.67 -11.13 2.89
N THR A 91 -5.94 -10.02 3.55
CA THR A 91 -7.03 -9.93 4.53
C THR A 91 -7.51 -8.48 4.68
N PRO A 92 -8.82 -8.27 4.86
CA PRO A 92 -9.29 -6.95 5.27
C PRO A 92 -8.92 -6.70 6.73
N LEU A 93 -8.82 -5.43 7.14
CA LEU A 93 -8.80 -5.10 8.56
C LEU A 93 -10.20 -5.28 9.13
N LYS A 94 -10.31 -5.72 10.37
CA LYS A 94 -11.61 -5.79 11.07
C LYS A 94 -12.20 -4.39 11.26
N THR A 95 -11.33 -3.42 11.57
CA THR A 95 -11.67 -2.02 11.71
C THR A 95 -10.73 -1.21 10.83
N PRO A 96 -11.23 -0.44 9.85
CA PRO A 96 -10.36 0.45 9.09
C PRO A 96 -9.61 1.39 10.02
N VAL A 97 -8.31 1.57 9.78
CA VAL A 97 -7.48 2.46 10.58
C VAL A 97 -7.37 3.78 9.84
N THR A 98 -8.06 4.79 10.35
CA THR A 98 -8.13 6.10 9.70
C THR A 98 -6.83 6.88 9.86
N LEU A 99 -6.58 7.81 8.93
CA LEU A 99 -5.47 8.75 9.05
C LEU A 99 -5.57 9.57 10.35
N ALA A 100 -6.79 9.95 10.73
CA ALA A 100 -7.02 10.68 11.98
C ALA A 100 -6.57 9.85 13.20
N ALA A 101 -6.90 8.56 13.23
CA ALA A 101 -6.47 7.66 14.31
C ALA A 101 -4.94 7.50 14.34
N ILE A 102 -4.31 7.41 13.17
CA ILE A 102 -2.85 7.30 13.07
C ILE A 102 -2.19 8.59 13.56
N ARG A 103 -2.70 9.75 13.18
CA ARG A 103 -2.17 11.05 13.64
C ARG A 103 -2.34 11.25 15.16
N ALA A 104 -3.39 10.68 15.72
CA ALA A 104 -3.65 10.78 17.16
C ALA A 104 -2.76 9.83 17.99
N GLU A 105 -2.07 8.87 17.36
CA GLU A 105 -1.21 7.91 18.04
C GLU A 105 0.25 8.41 18.08
N PRO A 106 0.77 8.80 19.25
CA PRO A 106 2.13 9.38 19.35
C PRO A 106 3.22 8.45 18.83
N ARG A 107 3.03 7.14 18.93
CA ARG A 107 4.00 6.14 18.46
C ARG A 107 4.09 6.07 16.94
N LEU A 108 3.14 6.67 16.21
CA LEU A 108 3.10 6.71 14.74
C LEU A 108 3.43 8.10 14.17
N LYS A 109 3.90 9.02 14.99
CA LYS A 109 4.18 10.41 14.57
C LYS A 109 5.18 10.52 13.43
N ASP A 110 6.10 9.56 13.32
CA ASP A 110 7.15 9.56 12.31
C ASP A 110 6.83 8.67 11.10
N MET A 111 5.65 8.04 11.09
CA MET A 111 5.21 7.20 9.97
C MET A 111 5.17 8.01 8.67
N ALA A 112 5.63 7.42 7.58
CA ALA A 112 5.65 8.09 6.28
C ALA A 112 4.26 8.60 5.86
N LEU A 113 3.19 7.89 6.21
CA LEU A 113 1.82 8.31 5.94
C LEU A 113 1.51 9.69 6.53
N VAL A 114 2.07 9.99 7.71
CA VAL A 114 1.88 11.28 8.39
C VAL A 114 2.79 12.35 7.80
N LYS A 115 4.07 12.03 7.58
CA LYS A 115 5.09 13.01 7.16
C LYS A 115 5.11 13.26 5.65
N LEU A 116 4.81 12.25 4.84
CA LEU A 116 4.90 12.30 3.38
C LEU A 116 3.52 12.04 2.77
N SER A 117 2.59 12.94 3.04
CA SER A 117 1.17 12.76 2.71
C SER A 117 0.89 12.55 1.22
N ARG A 118 1.79 12.97 0.32
CA ARG A 118 1.61 12.83 -1.13
C ARG A 118 2.33 11.64 -1.73
N LEU A 119 3.10 10.90 -0.94
CA LEU A 119 3.81 9.72 -1.41
C LEU A 119 2.86 8.53 -1.45
N SER A 120 2.62 7.98 -2.65
CA SER A 120 1.63 6.91 -2.86
C SER A 120 2.14 5.50 -2.56
N VAL A 121 3.44 5.31 -2.49
CA VAL A 121 4.08 4.03 -2.13
C VAL A 121 5.12 4.34 -1.07
N GLN A 122 4.94 3.82 0.12
CA GLN A 122 5.71 4.22 1.30
C GLN A 122 6.27 3.02 2.03
N PRO A 123 7.49 3.13 2.62
CA PRO A 123 7.96 2.13 3.55
C PRO A 123 7.23 2.25 4.89
N VAL A 124 7.07 1.12 5.57
CA VAL A 124 6.50 1.02 6.91
C VAL A 124 7.48 0.25 7.77
N THR A 125 7.83 0.77 8.94
CA THR A 125 8.71 0.05 9.84
C THR A 125 8.01 -1.15 10.48
N PRO A 126 8.73 -2.19 10.92
CA PRO A 126 8.10 -3.31 11.61
C PRO A 126 7.28 -2.91 12.84
N ALA A 127 7.74 -1.92 13.60
CA ALA A 127 7.00 -1.43 14.78
C ALA A 127 5.69 -0.74 14.38
N GLU A 128 5.74 0.09 13.33
CA GLU A 128 4.54 0.74 12.78
C GLU A 128 3.56 -0.28 12.23
N TRP A 129 4.06 -1.27 11.51
CA TRP A 129 3.24 -2.35 10.96
C TRP A 129 2.47 -3.08 12.06
N LYS A 130 3.18 -3.50 13.09
CA LYS A 130 2.57 -4.21 14.23
C LYS A 130 1.48 -3.38 14.90
N LEU A 131 1.75 -2.10 15.15
CA LEU A 131 0.82 -1.22 15.82
C LEU A 131 -0.44 -0.97 15.00
N VAL A 132 -0.30 -0.69 13.70
CA VAL A 132 -1.45 -0.47 12.83
C VAL A 132 -2.28 -1.76 12.71
N CYS A 133 -1.64 -2.92 12.64
CA CYS A 133 -2.37 -4.20 12.65
C CYS A 133 -3.17 -4.39 13.95
N GLU A 134 -2.59 -4.05 15.09
CA GLU A 134 -3.31 -4.09 16.37
C GLU A 134 -4.53 -3.16 16.35
N MET A 135 -4.35 -1.93 15.88
CA MET A 135 -5.44 -0.96 15.75
C MET A 135 -6.54 -1.46 14.81
N GLY A 136 -6.17 -2.17 13.77
CA GLY A 136 -7.09 -2.74 12.79
C GLY A 136 -7.69 -4.09 13.19
N GLY A 137 -7.27 -4.66 14.31
CA GLY A 137 -7.81 -5.93 14.81
C GLY A 137 -7.35 -7.16 14.03
N VAL A 138 -6.16 -7.13 13.43
CA VAL A 138 -5.59 -8.25 12.68
C VAL A 138 -4.20 -8.60 13.20
N LYS A 139 -3.75 -9.81 12.91
CA LYS A 139 -2.39 -10.24 13.24
C LYS A 139 -1.39 -9.55 12.30
N PRO A 140 -0.25 -9.10 12.85
CA PRO A 140 0.80 -8.48 12.04
C PRO A 140 1.49 -9.45 11.06
#